data_797614d038b25742837729d2c5d2d453
#
_entry.id   797614d038b25742837729d2c5d2d453
#
_cell.length_a   1.000
_cell.length_b   1.000
_cell.length_c   1.000
_cell.angle_alpha   90.00
_cell.angle_beta   90.00
_cell.angle_gamma   90.00
#
_symmetry.space_group_name_H-M   'P 1'
#
loop_
_entity.id
_entity.type
_entity.pdbx_description
1 polymer ?
#
loop_
_entity_poly.entity_id
_entity_poly.type
_entity_poly.pdbx_seq_one_letter_code
_entity_poly.pdbx_strand_id
1 'polypeptide(L)'
;MASFIGFLDRLIAFQDLANEKIVVDHDIAKLDDLYAYLNSKVARRIGIVASDTSLTNPRKLARFPGLSDVSKRAVLSYFALRRCIEHHQSVPQEDIHVSVWSFKLFIDDVEILELPAHCTEGQTVSYRVFGEERSFPKGSKVTLDPNDVHSIVVALRGSISPEIFRLHETRLQAALVPCPRSNL
;
A
#
# COMPACT_ATOMS: atom_id res chain seq x y z
N MET A 1 0.89 -9.92 -0.04
CA MET A 1 0.64 -9.16 -1.27
C MET A 1 -0.77 -9.30 -1.83
N ALA A 2 -1.35 -10.49 -1.90
CA ALA A 2 -2.80 -10.57 -2.12
C ALA A 2 -3.58 -9.59 -1.22
N SER A 3 -3.06 -9.30 -0.01
CA SER A 3 -3.61 -8.31 0.91
C SER A 3 -3.55 -6.86 0.43
N PHE A 4 -2.54 -6.44 -0.36
CA PHE A 4 -2.44 -5.04 -0.81
C PHE A 4 -3.37 -4.75 -1.98
N ILE A 5 -3.46 -5.66 -2.98
CA ILE A 5 -4.46 -5.53 -4.06
C ILE A 5 -5.86 -5.59 -3.46
N GLY A 6 -6.13 -6.55 -2.57
CA GLY A 6 -7.40 -6.63 -1.86
C GLY A 6 -7.71 -5.38 -1.02
N PHE A 7 -6.68 -4.69 -0.51
CA PHE A 7 -6.84 -3.40 0.16
C PHE A 7 -7.20 -2.28 -0.84
N LEU A 8 -6.53 -2.18 -1.99
CA LEU A 8 -6.88 -1.24 -3.06
C LEU A 8 -8.32 -1.48 -3.56
N ASP A 9 -8.70 -2.74 -3.77
CA ASP A 9 -10.05 -3.10 -4.18
C ASP A 9 -11.10 -2.65 -3.16
N ARG A 10 -10.81 -2.81 -1.87
CA ARG A 10 -11.67 -2.29 -0.79
C ARG A 10 -11.77 -0.77 -0.81
N LEU A 11 -10.64 -0.06 -0.96
CA LEU A 11 -10.65 1.40 -1.01
C LEU A 11 -11.45 1.92 -2.20
N ILE A 12 -11.30 1.30 -3.38
CA ILE A 12 -12.07 1.67 -4.58
C ILE A 12 -13.55 1.40 -4.33
N ALA A 13 -13.89 0.22 -3.80
CA ALA A 13 -15.28 -0.12 -3.48
C ALA A 13 -15.91 0.89 -2.51
N PHE A 14 -15.18 1.32 -1.47
CA PHE A 14 -15.63 2.36 -0.55
C PHE A 14 -15.78 3.73 -1.22
N GLN A 15 -14.85 4.10 -2.13
CA GLN A 15 -14.97 5.34 -2.89
C GLN A 15 -16.22 5.34 -3.77
N ASP A 16 -16.46 4.25 -4.47
CA ASP A 16 -17.62 4.11 -5.33
C ASP A 16 -18.92 4.21 -4.50
N LEU A 17 -18.98 3.49 -3.38
CA LEU A 17 -20.16 3.51 -2.49
C LEU A 17 -20.37 4.87 -1.78
N ALA A 18 -19.31 5.61 -1.46
CA ALA A 18 -19.44 6.94 -0.84
C ALA A 18 -20.08 7.95 -1.78
N ASN A 19 -20.02 7.72 -3.09
CA ASN A 19 -20.63 8.57 -4.11
C ASN A 19 -22.03 8.08 -4.54
N GLU A 20 -22.45 6.89 -4.09
CA GLU A 20 -23.75 6.31 -4.40
C GLU A 20 -24.71 6.47 -3.22
N LYS A 21 -25.98 6.81 -3.52
CA LYS A 21 -27.04 6.69 -2.53
C LYS A 21 -27.42 5.23 -2.42
N ILE A 22 -27.16 4.64 -1.25
CA ILE A 22 -27.59 3.26 -0.97
C ILE A 22 -29.08 3.30 -0.66
N VAL A 23 -29.89 2.78 -1.58
CA VAL A 23 -31.32 2.63 -1.36
C VAL A 23 -31.55 1.31 -0.63
N VAL A 24 -32.22 1.37 0.50
CA VAL A 24 -32.68 0.21 1.25
C VAL A 24 -33.89 -0.36 0.51
N ASP A 25 -33.78 -1.63 0.11
CA ASP A 25 -34.77 -2.30 -0.75
C ASP A 25 -35.77 -3.18 0.04
N HIS A 26 -35.67 -3.17 1.37
CA HIS A 26 -36.59 -3.86 2.28
C HIS A 26 -36.59 -3.17 3.66
N ASP A 27 -37.63 -3.43 4.45
CA ASP A 27 -37.75 -2.83 5.78
C ASP A 27 -36.67 -3.37 6.72
N ILE A 28 -35.92 -2.47 7.32
CA ILE A 28 -34.88 -2.76 8.30
C ILE A 28 -35.29 -2.14 9.63
N ALA A 29 -35.75 -2.98 10.54
CA ALA A 29 -36.26 -2.53 11.84
C ALA A 29 -35.15 -2.42 12.92
N LYS A 30 -34.04 -3.13 12.75
CA LYS A 30 -32.95 -3.20 13.74
C LYS A 30 -31.65 -2.67 13.16
N LEU A 31 -30.86 -2.03 14.03
CA LEU A 31 -29.57 -1.47 13.66
C LEU A 31 -28.58 -2.57 13.17
N ASP A 32 -28.59 -3.74 13.81
CA ASP A 32 -27.75 -4.87 13.41
C ASP A 32 -28.08 -5.37 12.00
N ASP A 33 -29.35 -5.40 11.65
CA ASP A 33 -29.79 -5.78 10.31
C ASP A 33 -29.34 -4.74 9.26
N LEU A 34 -29.36 -3.45 9.62
CA LEU A 34 -28.83 -2.37 8.78
C LEU A 34 -27.31 -2.54 8.56
N TYR A 35 -26.54 -2.85 9.62
CA TYR A 35 -25.11 -3.09 9.48
C TYR A 35 -24.83 -4.34 8.62
N ALA A 36 -25.55 -5.41 8.80
CA ALA A 36 -25.43 -6.62 7.99
C ALA A 36 -25.73 -6.32 6.51
N TYR A 37 -26.79 -5.55 6.26
CA TYR A 37 -27.16 -5.12 4.90
C TYR A 37 -26.07 -4.26 4.25
N LEU A 38 -25.57 -3.24 4.93
CA LEU A 38 -24.50 -2.37 4.43
C LEU A 38 -23.21 -3.16 4.16
N ASN A 39 -22.83 -4.06 5.08
CA ASN A 39 -21.67 -4.92 4.90
C ASN A 39 -21.82 -5.84 3.68
N SER A 40 -23.02 -6.35 3.41
CA SER A 40 -23.29 -7.16 2.21
C SER A 40 -23.12 -6.36 0.92
N LYS A 41 -23.56 -5.11 0.90
CA LYS A 41 -23.38 -4.21 -0.27
C LYS A 41 -21.90 -3.88 -0.48
N VAL A 42 -21.14 -3.63 0.60
CA VAL A 42 -19.68 -3.41 0.54
C VAL A 42 -18.98 -4.66 0.01
N ALA A 43 -19.26 -5.84 0.55
CA ALA A 43 -18.66 -7.10 0.10
C ALA A 43 -18.94 -7.37 -1.39
N ARG A 44 -20.18 -7.14 -1.83
CA ARG A 44 -20.55 -7.28 -3.24
C ARG A 44 -19.77 -6.31 -4.14
N ARG A 45 -19.64 -5.03 -3.72
CA ARG A 45 -18.88 -4.04 -4.50
C ARG A 45 -17.40 -4.40 -4.57
N ILE A 46 -16.79 -4.87 -3.49
CA ILE A 46 -15.41 -5.37 -3.48
C ILE A 46 -15.25 -6.51 -4.51
N GLY A 47 -16.19 -7.45 -4.54
CA GLY A 47 -16.19 -8.55 -5.52
C GLY A 47 -16.24 -8.05 -6.97
N ILE A 48 -17.07 -7.04 -7.26
CA ILE A 48 -17.15 -6.41 -8.59
C ILE A 48 -15.82 -5.77 -8.97
N VAL A 49 -15.22 -4.97 -8.08
CA VAL A 49 -13.93 -4.30 -8.32
C VAL A 49 -12.80 -5.31 -8.50
N ALA A 50 -12.79 -6.37 -7.71
CA ALA A 50 -11.77 -7.42 -7.78
C ALA A 50 -11.86 -8.25 -9.07
N SER A 51 -13.08 -8.47 -9.59
CA SER A 51 -13.31 -9.23 -10.81
C SER A 51 -13.21 -8.42 -12.11
N ASP A 52 -13.12 -7.09 -12.02
CA ASP A 52 -13.00 -6.21 -13.17
C ASP A 52 -11.61 -6.31 -13.81
N THR A 53 -11.51 -7.10 -14.87
CA THR A 53 -10.27 -7.30 -15.63
C THR A 53 -9.80 -6.05 -16.38
N SER A 54 -10.69 -5.09 -16.61
CA SER A 54 -10.33 -3.80 -17.23
C SER A 54 -9.59 -2.89 -16.25
N LEU A 55 -9.76 -3.14 -14.95
CA LEU A 55 -9.17 -2.36 -13.87
C LEU A 55 -7.78 -2.90 -13.50
N THR A 56 -6.81 -2.70 -14.39
CA THR A 56 -5.42 -3.09 -14.17
C THR A 56 -4.81 -2.37 -12.95
N ASN A 57 -3.71 -2.91 -12.38
CA ASN A 57 -3.05 -2.29 -11.23
C ASN A 57 -2.65 -0.82 -11.44
N PRO A 58 -2.11 -0.38 -12.60
CA PRO A 58 -1.88 1.03 -12.87
C PRO A 58 -3.17 1.86 -12.83
N ARG A 59 -4.28 1.35 -13.38
CA ARG A 59 -5.57 2.04 -13.33
C ARG A 59 -6.15 2.11 -11.92
N LYS A 60 -5.97 1.06 -11.10
CA LYS A 60 -6.32 1.09 -9.68
C LYS A 60 -5.54 2.17 -8.94
N LEU A 61 -4.23 2.24 -9.15
CA LEU A 61 -3.38 3.26 -8.53
C LEU A 61 -3.70 4.68 -9.01
N ALA A 62 -4.08 4.85 -10.28
CA ALA A 62 -4.49 6.15 -10.82
C ALA A 62 -5.75 6.73 -10.14
N ARG A 63 -6.60 5.90 -9.53
CA ARG A 63 -7.76 6.35 -8.75
C ARG A 63 -7.39 7.00 -7.41
N PHE A 64 -6.11 6.96 -7.01
CA PHE A 64 -5.61 7.58 -5.79
C PHE A 64 -4.69 8.76 -6.12
N PRO A 65 -5.24 9.95 -6.44
CA PRO A 65 -4.43 11.11 -6.82
C PRO A 65 -3.52 11.61 -5.69
N GLY A 66 -3.85 11.26 -4.43
CA GLY A 66 -3.01 11.57 -3.26
C GLY A 66 -1.77 10.70 -3.12
N LEU A 67 -1.64 9.61 -3.87
CA LEU A 67 -0.41 8.82 -3.88
C LEU A 67 0.66 9.54 -4.71
N SER A 68 1.85 9.72 -4.15
CA SER A 68 2.98 10.28 -4.88
C SER A 68 3.40 9.37 -6.05
N ASP A 69 4.01 9.96 -7.06
CA ASP A 69 4.52 9.18 -8.21
C ASP A 69 5.66 8.25 -7.80
N VAL A 70 6.38 8.57 -6.73
CA VAL A 70 7.41 7.69 -6.14
C VAL A 70 6.75 6.43 -5.60
N SER A 71 5.70 6.57 -4.80
CA SER A 71 4.96 5.43 -4.24
C SER A 71 4.28 4.60 -5.33
N LYS A 72 3.68 5.24 -6.34
CA LYS A 72 3.10 4.53 -7.49
C LYS A 72 4.14 3.70 -8.22
N ARG A 73 5.32 4.29 -8.50
CA ARG A 73 6.43 3.58 -9.15
C ARG A 73 6.93 2.40 -8.33
N ALA A 74 7.14 2.59 -7.02
CA ALA A 74 7.56 1.52 -6.12
C ALA A 74 6.59 0.33 -6.13
N VAL A 75 5.29 0.60 -6.12
CA VAL A 75 4.25 -0.43 -6.20
C VAL A 75 4.27 -1.15 -7.55
N LEU A 76 4.35 -0.40 -8.65
CA LEU A 76 4.34 -0.98 -10.00
C LEU A 76 5.58 -1.83 -10.27
N SER A 77 6.77 -1.36 -9.86
CA SER A 77 8.02 -2.12 -10.00
C SER A 77 8.00 -3.42 -9.22
N TYR A 78 7.41 -3.40 -8.02
CA TYR A 78 7.18 -4.60 -7.25
C TYR A 78 6.25 -5.60 -7.96
N PHE A 79 5.16 -5.14 -8.59
CA PHE A 79 4.29 -6.01 -9.37
C PHE A 79 5.00 -6.59 -10.59
N ALA A 80 5.84 -5.82 -11.27
CA ALA A 80 6.65 -6.29 -12.38
C ALA A 80 7.61 -7.41 -11.92
N LEU A 81 8.31 -7.21 -10.80
CA LEU A 81 9.20 -8.22 -10.22
C LEU A 81 8.45 -9.50 -9.84
N ARG A 82 7.32 -9.36 -9.14
CA ARG A 82 6.49 -10.50 -8.77
C ARG A 82 6.01 -11.29 -9.99
N ARG A 83 5.48 -10.59 -11.01
CA ARG A 83 5.04 -11.22 -12.26
C ARG A 83 6.18 -11.97 -12.94
N CYS A 84 7.39 -11.39 -12.95
CA CYS A 84 8.57 -12.03 -13.49
C CYS A 84 8.87 -13.36 -12.78
N ILE A 85 8.84 -13.36 -11.44
CA ILE A 85 9.11 -14.57 -10.65
C ILE A 85 8.02 -15.62 -10.85
N GLU A 86 6.75 -15.23 -10.82
CA GLU A 86 5.60 -16.17 -10.86
C GLU A 86 5.34 -16.73 -12.27
N HIS A 87 5.55 -15.92 -13.32
CA HIS A 87 5.08 -16.26 -14.67
C HIS A 87 6.17 -16.37 -15.73
N HIS A 88 7.37 -15.84 -15.47
CA HIS A 88 8.47 -15.78 -16.44
C HIS A 88 9.71 -16.53 -15.97
N GLN A 89 9.57 -17.51 -15.08
CA GLN A 89 10.67 -18.34 -14.57
C GLN A 89 11.84 -17.51 -14.01
N SER A 90 11.50 -16.36 -13.42
CA SER A 90 12.47 -15.38 -12.90
C SER A 90 13.35 -14.74 -13.98
N VAL A 91 12.92 -14.69 -15.24
CA VAL A 91 13.65 -14.01 -16.32
C VAL A 91 12.85 -12.79 -16.79
N PRO A 92 13.32 -11.55 -16.52
CA PRO A 92 12.64 -10.33 -16.93
C PRO A 92 12.50 -10.24 -18.46
N GLN A 93 11.31 -9.84 -18.92
CA GLN A 93 11.05 -9.56 -20.33
C GLN A 93 11.38 -8.11 -20.71
N GLU A 94 11.57 -7.27 -19.71
CA GLU A 94 11.99 -5.88 -19.76
C GLU A 94 12.86 -5.58 -18.53
N ASP A 95 13.58 -4.47 -18.52
CA ASP A 95 14.36 -4.08 -17.35
C ASP A 95 13.42 -3.76 -16.19
N ILE A 96 13.67 -4.34 -15.01
CA ILE A 96 12.89 -4.12 -13.80
C ILE A 96 13.76 -3.36 -12.79
N HIS A 97 13.29 -2.20 -12.34
CA HIS A 97 13.93 -1.38 -11.34
C HIS A 97 13.07 -1.36 -10.08
N VAL A 98 13.60 -1.83 -8.95
CA VAL A 98 12.86 -1.95 -7.69
C VAL A 98 13.52 -1.12 -6.61
N SER A 99 12.72 -0.28 -5.96
CA SER A 99 13.19 0.46 -4.79
C SER A 99 13.40 -0.50 -3.62
N VAL A 100 14.56 -0.42 -3.00
CA VAL A 100 14.92 -1.16 -1.78
C VAL A 100 15.33 -0.16 -0.71
N TRP A 101 15.01 -0.46 0.54
CA TRP A 101 15.44 0.35 1.68
C TRP A 101 16.31 -0.48 2.59
N SER A 102 17.50 0.03 2.84
CA SER A 102 18.40 -0.51 3.85
C SER A 102 18.36 0.35 5.11
N PHE A 103 18.42 -0.30 6.25
CA PHE A 103 18.53 0.35 7.56
C PHE A 103 19.95 0.18 8.03
N LYS A 104 20.56 1.30 8.38
CA LYS A 104 21.89 1.31 8.96
C LYS A 104 21.85 1.89 10.36
N LEU A 105 22.59 1.30 11.27
CA LEU A 105 22.70 1.73 12.65
C LEU A 105 23.97 2.57 12.82
N PHE A 106 23.85 3.67 13.56
CA PHE A 106 24.94 4.59 13.86
C PHE A 106 25.03 4.79 15.37
N ILE A 107 26.27 4.82 15.88
CA ILE A 107 26.58 5.29 17.21
C ILE A 107 27.52 6.47 17.06
N ASP A 108 27.13 7.63 17.62
CA ASP A 108 27.89 8.89 17.50
C ASP A 108 28.26 9.21 16.04
N ASP A 109 27.29 9.03 15.11
CA ASP A 109 27.44 9.20 13.66
C ASP A 109 28.37 8.19 12.94
N VAL A 110 28.91 7.21 13.65
CA VAL A 110 29.71 6.13 13.05
C VAL A 110 28.80 4.94 12.72
N GLU A 111 28.83 4.49 11.44
CA GLU A 111 28.09 3.29 11.02
C GLU A 111 28.62 2.05 11.73
N ILE A 112 27.75 1.27 12.30
CA ILE A 112 28.08 0.00 12.94
C ILE A 112 27.32 -1.14 12.27
N LEU A 113 28.01 -2.27 12.08
CA LEU A 113 27.42 -3.47 11.44
C LEU A 113 26.67 -4.34 12.43
N GLU A 114 27.09 -4.33 13.69
CA GLU A 114 26.51 -5.13 14.77
C GLU A 114 26.29 -4.25 15.98
N LEU A 115 25.19 -4.48 16.71
CA LEU A 115 24.94 -3.80 17.98
C LEU A 115 26.04 -4.22 18.97
N PRO A 116 26.76 -3.27 19.57
CA PRO A 116 27.70 -3.60 20.64
C PRO A 116 26.93 -4.18 21.83
N ALA A 117 27.57 -5.05 22.58
CA ALA A 117 26.97 -5.67 23.78
C ALA A 117 26.52 -4.61 24.82
N HIS A 118 27.17 -3.44 24.83
CA HIS A 118 26.85 -2.33 25.70
C HIS A 118 27.01 -1.01 24.97
N CYS A 119 26.00 -0.11 25.10
CA CYS A 119 26.16 1.30 24.75
C CYS A 119 26.56 2.07 26.03
N THR A 120 27.51 2.99 25.91
CA THR A 120 27.97 3.82 27.02
C THR A 120 26.98 4.98 27.25
N GLU A 121 26.80 5.39 28.48
CA GLU A 121 25.97 6.56 28.79
C GLU A 121 26.48 7.80 28.04
N GLY A 122 25.54 8.53 27.42
CA GLY A 122 25.83 9.70 26.59
C GLY A 122 26.06 9.43 25.11
N GLN A 123 26.18 8.17 24.68
CA GLN A 123 26.23 7.83 23.26
C GLN A 123 24.87 8.03 22.57
N THR A 124 24.92 8.57 21.36
CA THR A 124 23.72 8.74 20.53
C THR A 124 23.58 7.57 19.57
N VAL A 125 22.50 6.81 19.73
CA VAL A 125 22.15 5.71 18.81
C VAL A 125 21.10 6.20 17.84
N SER A 126 21.34 6.06 16.54
CA SER A 126 20.39 6.44 15.50
C SER A 126 20.30 5.41 14.40
N TYR A 127 19.09 5.25 13.83
CA TYR A 127 18.85 4.49 12.62
C TYR A 127 18.67 5.44 11.46
N ARG A 128 19.36 5.16 10.35
CA ARG A 128 19.16 5.91 9.10
C ARG A 128 18.67 4.97 8.02
N VAL A 129 17.73 5.48 7.22
CA VAL A 129 17.14 4.75 6.10
C VAL A 129 17.80 5.25 4.83
N PHE A 130 18.35 4.34 4.05
CA PHE A 130 18.93 4.61 2.74
C PHE A 130 18.06 3.96 1.68
N GLY A 131 17.58 4.78 0.73
CA GLY A 131 16.86 4.29 -0.43
C GLY A 131 17.85 4.00 -1.55
N GLU A 132 17.78 2.80 -2.11
CA GLU A 132 18.56 2.36 -3.25
C GLU A 132 17.64 1.81 -4.34
N GLU A 133 18.12 1.75 -5.57
CA GLU A 133 17.44 1.10 -6.66
C GLU A 133 18.18 -0.16 -7.07
N ARG A 134 17.48 -1.28 -7.08
CA ARG A 134 18.01 -2.55 -7.56
C ARG A 134 17.47 -2.84 -8.95
N SER A 135 18.37 -3.07 -9.89
CA SER A 135 18.05 -3.33 -11.27
C SER A 135 18.17 -4.80 -11.63
N PHE A 136 17.19 -5.31 -12.36
CA PHE A 136 17.19 -6.65 -12.94
C PHE A 136 17.08 -6.51 -14.45
N PRO A 137 18.18 -6.65 -15.20
CA PRO A 137 18.19 -6.48 -16.64
C PRO A 137 17.33 -7.52 -17.37
N LYS A 138 16.77 -7.14 -18.51
CA LYS A 138 16.07 -8.05 -19.41
C LYS A 138 16.92 -9.27 -19.75
N GLY A 139 16.34 -10.45 -19.68
CA GLY A 139 16.98 -11.73 -19.99
C GLY A 139 17.93 -12.26 -18.92
N SER A 140 18.21 -11.51 -17.86
CA SER A 140 18.99 -12.00 -16.72
C SER A 140 18.11 -12.83 -15.78
N LYS A 141 18.71 -13.74 -15.01
CA LYS A 141 17.94 -14.47 -13.99
C LYS A 141 17.84 -13.63 -12.72
N VAL A 142 16.62 -13.35 -12.25
CA VAL A 142 16.38 -12.73 -10.95
C VAL A 142 16.75 -13.71 -9.84
N THR A 143 17.68 -13.31 -9.01
CA THR A 143 18.03 -13.99 -7.76
C THR A 143 17.83 -13.01 -6.62
N LEU A 144 17.04 -13.41 -5.62
CA LEU A 144 16.78 -12.64 -4.42
C LEU A 144 17.25 -13.46 -3.21
N ASP A 145 18.06 -12.84 -2.37
CA ASP A 145 18.33 -13.37 -1.05
C ASP A 145 17.27 -12.90 -0.02
N PRO A 146 17.26 -13.46 1.20
CA PRO A 146 16.29 -13.05 2.22
C PRO A 146 16.37 -11.55 2.57
N ASN A 147 17.55 -10.94 2.52
CA ASN A 147 17.72 -9.51 2.80
C ASN A 147 17.12 -8.65 1.69
N ASP A 148 17.27 -9.07 0.43
CA ASP A 148 16.63 -8.43 -0.71
C ASP A 148 15.11 -8.39 -0.54
N VAL A 149 14.52 -9.54 -0.21
CA VAL A 149 13.06 -9.64 0.01
C VAL A 149 12.64 -8.73 1.15
N HIS A 150 13.38 -8.73 2.26
CA HIS A 150 13.11 -7.87 3.40
C HIS A 150 13.18 -6.38 3.01
N SER A 151 14.24 -5.95 2.36
CA SER A 151 14.48 -4.58 1.93
C SER A 151 13.41 -4.06 0.96
N ILE A 152 12.98 -4.91 0.01
CA ILE A 152 11.88 -4.61 -0.91
C ILE A 152 10.55 -4.44 -0.16
N VAL A 153 10.24 -5.35 0.77
CA VAL A 153 9.00 -5.29 1.56
C VAL A 153 8.96 -4.05 2.44
N VAL A 154 10.08 -3.68 3.04
CA VAL A 154 10.19 -2.49 3.87
C VAL A 154 10.03 -1.22 3.03
N ALA A 155 10.70 -1.13 1.88
CA ALA A 155 10.56 -0.02 0.96
C ALA A 155 9.10 0.15 0.49
N LEU A 156 8.44 -0.95 0.14
CA LEU A 156 7.04 -0.95 -0.26
C LEU A 156 6.12 -0.45 0.89
N ARG A 157 6.31 -0.97 2.10
CA ARG A 157 5.53 -0.54 3.27
C ARG A 157 5.78 0.93 3.59
N GLY A 158 7.03 1.35 3.65
CA GLY A 158 7.41 2.73 3.96
C GLY A 158 6.91 3.73 2.93
N SER A 159 6.89 3.35 1.65
CA SER A 159 6.36 4.21 0.58
C SER A 159 4.84 4.37 0.62
N ILE A 160 4.12 3.36 1.09
CA ILE A 160 2.64 3.33 1.01
C ILE A 160 1.99 3.74 2.32
N SER A 161 2.52 3.29 3.47
CA SER A 161 1.85 3.50 4.77
C SER A 161 1.60 4.96 5.12
N PRO A 162 2.54 5.91 4.95
CA PRO A 162 2.30 7.31 5.27
C PRO A 162 1.22 7.94 4.38
N GLU A 163 1.13 7.53 3.13
CA GLU A 163 0.16 8.08 2.18
C GLU A 163 -1.24 7.52 2.42
N ILE A 164 -1.34 6.23 2.77
CA ILE A 164 -2.60 5.63 3.21
C ILE A 164 -3.11 6.33 4.47
N PHE A 165 -2.23 6.59 5.44
CA PHE A 165 -2.59 7.29 6.66
C PHE A 165 -3.10 8.71 6.36
N ARG A 166 -2.42 9.47 5.50
CA ARG A 166 -2.86 10.80 5.05
C ARG A 166 -4.21 10.78 4.33
N LEU A 167 -4.44 9.78 3.49
CA LEU A 167 -5.74 9.61 2.81
C LEU A 167 -6.86 9.33 3.81
N HIS A 168 -6.60 8.57 4.86
CA HIS A 168 -7.55 8.34 5.94
C HIS A 168 -7.80 9.59 6.77
N GLU A 169 -6.76 10.33 7.16
CA GLU A 169 -6.91 11.60 7.90
C GLU A 169 -7.74 12.62 7.13
N THR A 170 -7.43 12.83 5.86
CA THR A 170 -8.17 13.78 5.01
C THR A 170 -9.64 13.43 4.90
N ARG A 171 -9.95 12.13 4.87
CA ARG A 171 -11.35 11.66 4.80
C ARG A 171 -12.07 11.75 6.12
N LEU A 172 -11.42 11.42 7.23
CA LEU A 172 -11.98 11.59 8.57
C LEU A 172 -12.27 13.07 8.84
N GLN A 173 -11.37 13.97 8.45
CA GLN A 173 -11.59 15.40 8.57
C GLN A 173 -12.77 15.89 7.71
N ALA A 174 -12.90 15.39 6.48
CA ALA A 174 -14.04 15.72 5.61
C ALA A 174 -15.38 15.17 6.14
N ALA A 175 -15.36 14.00 6.78
CA ALA A 175 -16.54 13.40 7.39
C ALA A 175 -16.95 14.07 8.72
N LEU A 176 -16.02 14.75 9.39
CA LEU A 176 -16.26 15.49 10.62
C LEU A 176 -16.72 16.93 10.40
N VAL A 177 -16.87 17.39 9.14
CA VAL A 177 -17.49 18.69 8.84
C VAL A 177 -18.95 18.62 9.34
N PRO A 178 -19.34 19.45 10.33
CA PRO A 178 -20.70 19.41 10.84
C PRO A 178 -21.67 19.69 9.70
N CYS A 179 -22.65 18.80 9.52
CA CYS A 179 -23.77 19.07 8.62
C CYS A 179 -24.34 20.45 9.00
N PRO A 180 -24.44 21.43 8.08
CA PRO A 180 -25.02 22.70 8.41
C PRO A 180 -26.44 22.41 8.98
N ARG A 181 -26.66 22.82 10.23
CA ARG A 181 -27.99 22.72 10.83
C ARG A 181 -28.91 23.49 9.93
N SER A 182 -29.77 22.79 9.20
CA SER A 182 -30.92 23.40 8.56
C SER A 182 -31.70 24.08 9.66
N ASN A 183 -31.68 25.42 9.70
CA ASN A 183 -32.59 26.19 10.50
C ASN A 183 -34.01 25.86 10.01
N LEU A 184 -34.72 25.04 10.76
CA LEU A 184 -36.16 24.90 10.73
C LEU A 184 -36.76 26.01 11.59
#